data_d717f30f409603c741cebe22eeb19fd7
#
_entry.id   d717f30f409603c741cebe22eeb19fd7
#
_cell.length_a   1.000
_cell.length_b   1.000
_cell.length_c   1.000
_cell.angle_alpha   90.00
_cell.angle_beta   90.00
_cell.angle_gamma   90.00
#
_symmetry.space_group_name_H-M   'P 1'
#
loop_
_entity.id
_entity.type
_entity.pdbx_description
1 polymer ?
#
loop_
_entity_poly.entity_id
_entity_poly.type
_entity_poly.pdbx_seq_one_letter_code
_entity_poly.pdbx_strand_id
1 'polypeptide(L)'
;MNVLVLLLALQNPDSLTARFAGMTAITGYEQAIGDSLLALLPGATRDRIGNVTLTLGRGGQKRLVYCGLDEIGYVVGNITDDGYLTLRRVGGGARLSPLFDQQLEGHRVTLFGSRGPVPGVVAVRSTHLTRGRAQRDEPPFTVDNAYVDVGASSREEVLALGVSLLTPVSLTKRPQRYGDRLLAAPNAGRRAACAALVTAALKRPQVRGTVVVAFTVQSLYADTAGLKTVVALQGPFSATRGVTVQSKYPETTVETVSLRDVDALVADLVKWMGAEASQ
;
A
#
# COMPACT_ATOMS: atom_id res chain seq x y z
N MET A 1 -14.19 -24.57 12.36
CA MET A 1 -14.39 -23.86 11.06
C MET A 1 -13.37 -24.41 10.10
N ASN A 2 -13.80 -25.11 9.05
CA ASN A 2 -12.90 -25.88 8.17
C ASN A 2 -11.86 -24.97 7.49
N VAL A 3 -10.58 -25.36 7.54
CA VAL A 3 -9.45 -24.67 6.86
C VAL A 3 -9.74 -24.44 5.36
N LEU A 4 -10.48 -25.35 4.73
CA LEU A 4 -10.90 -25.27 3.33
C LEU A 4 -11.88 -24.10 3.06
N VAL A 5 -12.78 -23.82 3.98
CA VAL A 5 -13.75 -22.69 3.88
C VAL A 5 -13.02 -21.35 4.04
N LEU A 6 -12.00 -21.31 4.91
CA LEU A 6 -11.17 -20.12 5.10
C LEU A 6 -10.32 -19.83 3.86
N LEU A 7 -9.78 -20.85 3.20
CA LEU A 7 -9.03 -20.72 1.95
C LEU A 7 -9.91 -20.26 0.78
N LEU A 8 -11.14 -20.73 0.68
CA LEU A 8 -12.09 -20.30 -0.35
C LEU A 8 -12.57 -18.86 -0.14
N ALA A 9 -12.78 -18.44 1.11
CA ALA A 9 -13.14 -17.06 1.44
C ALA A 9 -12.00 -16.08 1.15
N LEU A 10 -10.75 -16.50 1.27
CA LEU A 10 -9.56 -15.69 0.93
C LEU A 10 -9.34 -15.55 -0.58
N GLN A 11 -10.01 -16.35 -1.41
CA GLN A 11 -9.93 -16.27 -2.89
C GLN A 11 -10.98 -15.32 -3.49
N ASN A 12 -11.89 -14.78 -2.68
CA ASN A 12 -12.84 -13.78 -3.15
C ASN A 12 -12.14 -12.42 -3.32
N PRO A 13 -12.16 -11.81 -4.54
CA PRO A 13 -11.52 -10.53 -4.81
C PRO A 13 -11.92 -9.43 -3.84
N ASP A 14 -13.19 -9.38 -3.44
CA ASP A 14 -13.72 -8.39 -2.50
C ASP A 14 -13.07 -8.49 -1.11
N SER A 15 -12.94 -9.72 -0.61
CA SER A 15 -12.33 -9.98 0.71
C SER A 15 -10.84 -9.69 0.68
N LEU A 16 -10.16 -10.08 -0.40
CA LEU A 16 -8.74 -9.85 -0.58
C LEU A 16 -8.45 -8.35 -0.75
N THR A 17 -9.27 -7.62 -1.51
CA THR A 17 -9.16 -6.16 -1.67
C THR A 17 -9.32 -5.46 -0.32
N ALA A 18 -10.34 -5.82 0.46
CA ALA A 18 -10.54 -5.23 1.79
C ALA A 18 -9.37 -5.55 2.74
N ARG A 19 -8.87 -6.80 2.71
CA ARG A 19 -7.70 -7.20 3.50
C ARG A 19 -6.47 -6.38 3.13
N PHE A 20 -6.14 -6.26 1.85
CA PHE A 20 -4.98 -5.49 1.39
C PHE A 20 -5.14 -4.00 1.66
N ALA A 21 -6.36 -3.45 1.52
CA ALA A 21 -6.66 -2.07 1.86
C ALA A 21 -6.47 -1.75 3.36
N GLY A 22 -6.60 -2.76 4.24
CA GLY A 22 -6.29 -2.64 5.66
C GLY A 22 -4.81 -2.79 6.02
N MET A 23 -3.95 -3.23 5.06
CA MET A 23 -2.53 -3.41 5.31
C MET A 23 -1.73 -2.15 4.96
N THR A 24 -0.72 -1.89 5.77
CA THR A 24 0.25 -0.82 5.52
C THR A 24 1.45 -1.37 4.76
N ALA A 25 1.91 -0.61 3.75
CA ALA A 25 3.12 -0.91 2.99
C ALA A 25 3.78 0.41 2.54
N ILE A 26 4.28 1.17 3.50
CA ILE A 26 5.02 2.40 3.22
C ILE A 26 6.24 2.05 2.38
N THR A 27 6.58 2.90 1.40
CA THR A 27 7.76 2.75 0.56
C THR A 27 9.01 2.44 1.40
N GLY A 28 9.65 1.29 1.15
CA GLY A 28 10.81 0.80 1.91
C GLY A 28 10.43 -0.05 3.16
N TYR A 29 9.14 -0.21 3.47
CA TYR A 29 8.64 -0.97 4.63
C TYR A 29 7.49 -1.90 4.22
N GLU A 30 7.62 -2.58 3.07
CA GLU A 30 6.57 -3.41 2.47
C GLU A 30 6.58 -4.87 2.95
N GLN A 31 7.41 -5.23 3.95
CA GLN A 31 7.64 -6.62 4.36
C GLN A 31 6.36 -7.37 4.71
N ALA A 32 5.46 -6.75 5.47
CA ALA A 32 4.25 -7.41 5.96
C ALA A 32 3.29 -7.83 4.82
N ILE A 33 3.11 -6.98 3.80
CA ILE A 33 2.30 -7.33 2.62
C ILE A 33 3.02 -8.36 1.76
N GLY A 34 4.36 -8.28 1.65
CA GLY A 34 5.18 -9.28 0.96
C GLY A 34 5.08 -10.66 1.61
N ASP A 35 5.12 -10.77 2.94
CA ASP A 35 4.92 -12.02 3.69
C ASP A 35 3.52 -12.60 3.43
N SER A 36 2.51 -11.73 3.40
CA SER A 36 1.15 -12.12 3.07
C SER A 36 1.03 -12.68 1.65
N LEU A 37 1.76 -12.12 0.68
CA LEU A 37 1.79 -12.61 -0.70
C LEU A 37 2.47 -13.97 -0.81
N LEU A 38 3.60 -14.20 -0.13
CA LEU A 38 4.27 -15.49 -0.09
C LEU A 38 3.37 -16.60 0.50
N ALA A 39 2.61 -16.27 1.53
CA ALA A 39 1.64 -17.18 2.13
C ALA A 39 0.45 -17.49 1.20
N LEU A 40 0.02 -16.53 0.37
CA LEU A 40 -1.11 -16.67 -0.54
C LEU A 40 -0.75 -17.35 -1.86
N LEU A 41 0.48 -17.22 -2.34
CA LEU A 41 0.91 -17.65 -3.67
C LEU A 41 1.94 -18.76 -3.60
N PRO A 42 1.53 -20.03 -3.56
CA PRO A 42 2.47 -21.16 -3.55
C PRO A 42 3.40 -21.15 -4.76
N GLY A 43 4.70 -21.20 -4.52
CA GLY A 43 5.75 -21.12 -5.52
C GLY A 43 6.23 -19.69 -5.83
N ALA A 44 5.67 -18.68 -5.18
CA ALA A 44 6.23 -17.33 -5.25
C ALA A 44 7.55 -17.24 -4.48
N THR A 45 8.43 -16.36 -4.93
CA THR A 45 9.74 -16.09 -4.32
C THR A 45 9.90 -14.60 -4.07
N ARG A 46 10.75 -14.24 -3.09
CA ARG A 46 11.11 -12.86 -2.79
C ARG A 46 12.56 -12.60 -3.17
N ASP A 47 12.82 -11.52 -3.87
CA ASP A 47 14.18 -11.06 -4.13
C ASP A 47 14.76 -10.26 -2.94
N ARG A 48 16.02 -9.83 -3.08
CA ARG A 48 16.75 -9.16 -1.99
C ARG A 48 16.20 -7.78 -1.62
N ILE A 49 15.53 -7.09 -2.53
CA ILE A 49 14.94 -5.77 -2.24
C ILE A 49 13.49 -5.87 -1.78
N GLY A 50 12.87 -7.06 -1.87
CA GLY A 50 11.53 -7.32 -1.34
C GLY A 50 10.46 -7.56 -2.39
N ASN A 51 10.75 -7.50 -3.70
CA ASN A 51 9.76 -7.87 -4.73
C ASN A 51 9.36 -9.33 -4.56
N VAL A 52 8.07 -9.60 -4.70
CA VAL A 52 7.53 -10.96 -4.72
C VAL A 52 7.15 -11.31 -6.15
N THR A 53 7.66 -12.44 -6.65
CA THR A 53 7.39 -12.89 -8.02
C THR A 53 6.89 -14.32 -8.06
N LEU A 54 5.95 -14.60 -8.99
CA LEU A 54 5.46 -15.93 -9.30
C LEU A 54 5.59 -16.16 -10.81
N THR A 55 6.23 -17.27 -11.20
CA THR A 55 6.33 -17.65 -12.61
C THR A 55 5.27 -18.68 -12.96
N LEU A 56 4.48 -18.40 -14.00
CA LEU A 56 3.47 -19.28 -14.58
C LEU A 56 3.92 -19.75 -15.96
N GLY A 57 3.70 -21.04 -16.26
CA GLY A 57 4.14 -21.65 -17.52
C GLY A 57 5.65 -21.84 -17.63
N ARG A 58 6.13 -22.17 -18.82
CA ARG A 58 7.56 -22.35 -19.13
C ARG A 58 7.85 -22.23 -20.63
N GLY A 59 9.07 -21.84 -20.94
CA GLY A 59 9.54 -21.70 -22.34
C GLY A 59 8.82 -20.59 -23.11
N GLY A 60 9.06 -20.53 -24.43
CA GLY A 60 8.43 -19.56 -25.32
C GLY A 60 8.68 -18.10 -24.95
N GLN A 61 7.78 -17.21 -25.38
CA GLN A 61 7.85 -15.80 -25.08
C GLN A 61 7.61 -15.54 -23.59
N LYS A 62 8.40 -14.62 -23.01
CA LYS A 62 8.32 -14.25 -21.60
C LYS A 62 7.67 -12.88 -21.44
N ARG A 63 6.61 -12.83 -20.65
CA ARG A 63 5.82 -11.61 -20.40
C ARG A 63 5.82 -11.27 -18.92
N LEU A 64 5.68 -9.98 -18.60
CA LEU A 64 5.61 -9.47 -17.24
C LEU A 64 4.26 -8.80 -16.99
N VAL A 65 3.61 -9.16 -15.90
CA VAL A 65 2.48 -8.39 -15.34
C VAL A 65 2.80 -8.02 -13.90
N TYR A 66 2.60 -6.76 -13.53
CA TYR A 66 3.03 -6.28 -12.23
C TYR A 66 2.09 -5.24 -11.61
N CYS A 67 2.11 -5.13 -10.27
CA CYS A 67 1.56 -4.02 -9.50
C CYS A 67 2.56 -3.53 -8.45
N GLY A 68 2.54 -2.23 -8.15
CA GLY A 68 3.31 -1.64 -7.05
C GLY A 68 2.63 -1.86 -5.70
N LEU A 69 3.36 -2.40 -4.73
CA LEU A 69 2.85 -2.66 -3.38
C LEU A 69 2.82 -1.43 -2.49
N ASP A 70 3.76 -0.52 -2.71
CA ASP A 70 4.05 0.56 -1.78
C ASP A 70 3.06 1.71 -1.85
N GLU A 71 3.06 2.48 -0.78
CA GLU A 71 2.27 3.69 -0.60
C GLU A 71 3.12 4.80 -0.01
N ILE A 72 2.68 6.05 -0.22
CA ILE A 72 3.23 7.19 0.48
C ILE A 72 2.86 7.06 1.95
N GLY A 73 3.82 7.29 2.82
CA GLY A 73 3.65 7.29 4.26
C GLY A 73 4.64 8.22 4.94
N TYR A 74 4.87 7.96 6.21
CA TYR A 74 5.73 8.81 7.02
C TYR A 74 6.68 7.96 7.86
N VAL A 75 7.71 8.60 8.37
CA VAL A 75 8.60 8.06 9.41
C VAL A 75 8.77 9.10 10.50
N VAL A 76 9.08 8.64 11.71
CA VAL A 76 9.45 9.53 12.80
C VAL A 76 10.72 10.29 12.45
N GLY A 77 10.62 11.62 12.39
CA GLY A 77 11.73 12.53 12.07
C GLY A 77 12.46 13.03 13.32
N ASN A 78 11.72 13.26 14.40
CA ASN A 78 12.27 13.65 15.72
C ASN A 78 11.34 13.21 16.82
N ILE A 79 11.87 13.10 18.04
CA ILE A 79 11.14 12.89 19.29
C ILE A 79 11.48 14.07 20.18
N THR A 80 10.47 14.82 20.60
CA THR A 80 10.65 15.96 21.52
C THR A 80 10.86 15.49 22.95
N ASP A 81 11.36 16.37 23.82
CA ASP A 81 11.63 16.00 25.21
C ASP A 81 10.34 15.75 26.02
N ASP A 82 9.22 16.34 25.59
CA ASP A 82 7.88 16.15 26.14
C ASP A 82 7.09 15.01 25.46
N GLY A 83 7.75 14.17 24.65
CA GLY A 83 7.18 12.93 24.13
C GLY A 83 6.39 13.06 22.83
N TYR A 84 6.32 14.22 22.18
CA TYR A 84 5.72 14.34 20.85
C TYR A 84 6.68 13.90 19.75
N LEU A 85 6.11 13.50 18.61
CA LEU A 85 6.88 13.05 17.45
C LEU A 85 6.62 13.99 16.27
N THR A 86 7.67 14.40 15.58
CA THR A 86 7.54 15.02 14.26
C THR A 86 7.71 13.97 13.16
N LEU A 87 7.16 14.24 12.00
CA LEU A 87 7.15 13.29 10.89
C LEU A 87 8.01 13.75 9.71
N ARG A 88 8.46 12.79 8.93
CA ARG A 88 9.03 12.98 7.60
C ARG A 88 8.27 12.12 6.60
N ARG A 89 7.92 12.68 5.44
CA ARG A 89 7.24 11.95 4.36
C ARG A 89 8.20 11.00 3.65
N VAL A 90 7.71 9.82 3.29
CA VAL A 90 8.43 8.81 2.50
C VAL A 90 7.60 8.44 1.27
N GLY A 91 8.22 8.46 0.10
CA GLY A 91 7.57 8.24 -1.19
C GLY A 91 6.97 9.51 -1.81
N GLY A 92 6.48 9.40 -3.04
CA GLY A 92 5.76 10.44 -3.77
C GLY A 92 6.61 11.51 -4.47
N GLY A 93 7.79 11.79 -3.99
CA GLY A 93 8.72 12.75 -4.62
C GLY A 93 8.14 14.17 -4.81
N ALA A 94 8.70 14.93 -5.76
CA ALA A 94 8.36 16.33 -6.02
C ALA A 94 7.00 16.54 -6.73
N ARG A 95 6.35 15.49 -7.20
CA ARG A 95 5.05 15.57 -7.91
C ARG A 95 3.84 15.50 -6.99
N LEU A 96 4.06 15.25 -5.70
CA LEU A 96 2.98 15.14 -4.73
C LEU A 96 2.37 16.52 -4.46
N SER A 97 1.03 16.57 -4.43
CA SER A 97 0.31 17.80 -4.08
C SER A 97 0.75 18.31 -2.71
N PRO A 98 0.95 19.62 -2.53
CA PRO A 98 1.17 20.21 -1.19
C PRO A 98 0.02 19.92 -0.22
N LEU A 99 -1.19 19.67 -0.75
CA LEU A 99 -2.38 19.37 0.05
C LEU A 99 -2.43 17.90 0.54
N PHE A 100 -1.51 17.05 0.10
CA PHE A 100 -1.50 15.63 0.48
C PHE A 100 -1.47 15.44 2.01
N ASP A 101 -0.71 16.26 2.72
CA ASP A 101 -0.55 16.11 4.16
C ASP A 101 -1.77 16.58 4.99
N GLN A 102 -2.75 17.27 4.37
CA GLN A 102 -4.00 17.64 5.04
C GLN A 102 -4.73 16.41 5.61
N GLN A 103 -4.54 15.25 5.00
CA GLN A 103 -5.09 13.99 5.51
C GLN A 103 -4.55 13.57 6.90
N LEU A 104 -3.48 14.20 7.39
CA LEU A 104 -2.95 13.96 8.73
C LEU A 104 -3.72 14.72 9.80
N GLU A 105 -4.24 15.90 9.48
CA GLU A 105 -4.81 16.83 10.45
C GLU A 105 -5.96 16.18 11.25
N GLY A 106 -5.77 16.04 12.57
CA GLY A 106 -6.76 15.44 13.47
C GLY A 106 -7.01 13.93 13.26
N HIS A 107 -6.18 13.24 12.48
CA HIS A 107 -6.37 11.82 12.20
C HIS A 107 -5.60 10.91 13.15
N ARG A 108 -6.07 9.66 13.21
CA ARG A 108 -5.39 8.58 13.93
C ARG A 108 -4.29 8.01 13.05
N VAL A 109 -3.15 7.71 13.66
CA VAL A 109 -2.01 7.07 13.01
C VAL A 109 -1.63 5.78 13.74
N THR A 110 -0.91 4.93 13.04
CA THR A 110 -0.28 3.74 13.60
C THR A 110 1.22 3.83 13.33
N LEU A 111 2.01 3.72 14.38
CA LEU A 111 3.46 3.66 14.31
C LEU A 111 3.88 2.18 14.40
N PHE A 112 4.78 1.74 13.54
CA PHE A 112 5.24 0.35 13.50
C PHE A 112 6.57 0.20 14.23
N GLY A 113 6.50 0.30 15.55
CA GLY A 113 7.65 0.20 16.42
C GLY A 113 8.23 -1.21 16.54
N SER A 114 9.43 -1.34 17.10
CA SER A 114 10.14 -2.61 17.26
C SER A 114 9.45 -3.62 18.18
N ARG A 115 8.53 -3.15 19.03
CA ARG A 115 7.72 -3.99 19.96
C ARG A 115 6.31 -4.28 19.42
N GLY A 116 6.00 -3.78 18.22
CA GLY A 116 4.69 -3.90 17.59
C GLY A 116 4.05 -2.56 17.25
N PRO A 117 2.81 -2.57 16.74
CA PRO A 117 2.11 -1.34 16.36
C PRO A 117 1.71 -0.52 17.59
N VAL A 118 2.03 0.77 17.57
CA VAL A 118 1.68 1.76 18.59
C VAL A 118 0.64 2.71 18.01
N PRO A 119 -0.54 2.87 18.65
CA PRO A 119 -1.53 3.86 18.22
C PRO A 119 -1.06 5.28 18.55
N GLY A 120 -1.38 6.23 17.69
CA GLY A 120 -1.13 7.64 17.92
C GLY A 120 -2.21 8.50 17.28
N VAL A 121 -2.22 9.78 17.65
CA VAL A 121 -3.09 10.80 17.06
C VAL A 121 -2.25 11.98 16.60
N VAL A 122 -2.62 12.55 15.45
CA VAL A 122 -2.02 13.81 15.03
C VAL A 122 -2.69 14.94 15.80
N ALA A 123 -1.90 15.66 16.59
CA ALA A 123 -2.38 16.73 17.46
C ALA A 123 -2.92 17.90 16.63
N VAL A 124 -4.03 18.45 17.07
CA VAL A 124 -4.65 19.65 16.49
C VAL A 124 -4.94 20.65 17.59
N ARG A 125 -4.98 21.93 17.21
CA ARG A 125 -5.39 22.99 18.15
C ARG A 125 -6.87 22.83 18.49
N SER A 126 -7.20 23.02 19.75
CA SER A 126 -8.60 23.04 20.18
C SER A 126 -9.36 24.21 19.53
N THR A 127 -10.54 23.94 18.96
CA THR A 127 -11.33 24.93 18.22
C THR A 127 -11.78 26.11 19.05
N HIS A 128 -11.95 25.96 20.39
CA HIS A 128 -12.31 27.08 21.27
C HIS A 128 -11.12 27.97 21.66
N LEU A 129 -9.88 27.50 21.44
CA LEU A 129 -8.68 28.29 21.61
C LEU A 129 -8.27 29.04 20.35
N THR A 130 -8.83 28.65 19.20
CA THR A 130 -8.67 29.36 17.94
C THR A 130 -9.80 30.36 17.77
N ARG A 131 -9.49 31.65 17.79
CA ARG A 131 -10.48 32.72 17.58
C ARG A 131 -10.75 32.84 16.08
N GLY A 132 -11.95 32.47 15.67
CA GLY A 132 -12.44 32.62 14.30
C GLY A 132 -12.19 31.37 13.43
N ARG A 133 -12.73 31.39 12.20
CA ARG A 133 -12.44 30.42 11.18
C ARG A 133 -11.03 30.64 10.63
N ALA A 134 -10.44 29.59 10.06
CA ALA A 134 -9.21 29.71 9.29
C ALA A 134 -9.25 30.96 8.40
N GLN A 135 -8.20 31.79 8.50
CA GLN A 135 -8.07 32.96 7.63
C GLN A 135 -7.92 32.50 6.20
N ARG A 136 -8.41 33.30 5.25
CA ARG A 136 -8.33 33.00 3.81
C ARG A 136 -6.90 32.69 3.35
N ASP A 137 -5.91 33.27 4.03
CA ASP A 137 -4.49 33.17 3.71
C ASP A 137 -3.73 32.25 4.69
N GLU A 138 -4.45 31.46 5.51
CA GLU A 138 -3.79 30.48 6.38
C GLU A 138 -3.18 29.36 5.53
N PRO A 139 -1.87 29.04 5.69
CA PRO A 139 -1.24 28.01 4.90
C PRO A 139 -1.86 26.64 5.20
N PRO A 140 -1.91 25.75 4.20
CA PRO A 140 -2.44 24.41 4.40
C PRO A 140 -1.63 23.65 5.44
N PHE A 141 -2.27 22.72 6.14
CA PHE A 141 -1.60 21.78 7.02
C PHE A 141 -0.58 20.97 6.24
N THR A 142 0.65 20.87 6.76
CA THR A 142 1.75 20.11 6.16
C THR A 142 2.37 19.15 7.16
N VAL A 143 3.22 18.27 6.70
CA VAL A 143 3.97 17.35 7.56
C VAL A 143 4.79 18.07 8.63
N ASP A 144 5.24 19.30 8.34
CA ASP A 144 6.03 20.11 9.29
C ASP A 144 5.19 20.65 10.46
N ASN A 145 3.87 20.70 10.29
CA ASN A 145 2.91 21.05 11.34
C ASN A 145 2.39 19.83 12.11
N ALA A 146 2.74 18.62 11.67
CA ALA A 146 2.23 17.38 12.25
C ALA A 146 3.03 16.98 13.50
N TYR A 147 2.40 17.07 14.65
CA TYR A 147 2.88 16.49 15.91
C TYR A 147 2.04 15.27 16.24
N VAL A 148 2.69 14.13 16.45
CA VAL A 148 2.01 12.89 16.84
C VAL A 148 2.14 12.69 18.33
N ASP A 149 1.01 12.50 18.98
CA ASP A 149 0.88 12.11 20.39
C ASP A 149 0.65 10.60 20.45
N VAL A 150 1.47 9.89 21.21
CA VAL A 150 1.39 8.45 21.48
C VAL A 150 1.04 8.17 22.96
N GLY A 151 0.66 9.19 23.72
CA GLY A 151 0.35 9.10 25.15
C GLY A 151 1.58 9.04 26.05
N ALA A 152 2.75 9.39 25.54
CA ALA A 152 4.00 9.50 26.29
C ALA A 152 4.24 10.95 26.72
N SER A 153 4.88 11.14 27.88
CA SER A 153 5.20 12.44 28.46
C SER A 153 6.69 12.77 28.42
N SER A 154 7.50 11.87 27.88
CA SER A 154 8.94 12.06 27.70
C SER A 154 9.49 11.24 26.53
N ARG A 155 10.67 11.61 26.09
CA ARG A 155 11.43 10.86 25.06
C ARG A 155 11.68 9.41 25.49
N GLU A 156 12.02 9.18 26.76
CA GLU A 156 12.30 7.86 27.32
C GLU A 156 11.07 6.96 27.26
N GLU A 157 9.89 7.50 27.56
CA GLU A 157 8.63 6.76 27.47
C GLU A 157 8.32 6.37 26.00
N VAL A 158 8.55 7.27 25.05
CA VAL A 158 8.42 6.95 23.61
C VAL A 158 9.35 5.81 23.21
N LEU A 159 10.62 5.87 23.61
CA LEU A 159 11.59 4.80 23.31
C LEU A 159 11.18 3.48 23.99
N ALA A 160 10.59 3.53 25.19
CA ALA A 160 10.07 2.36 25.88
C ALA A 160 8.89 1.70 25.14
N LEU A 161 8.12 2.44 24.33
CA LEU A 161 7.11 1.88 23.43
C LEU A 161 7.73 1.15 22.21
N GLY A 162 9.04 1.24 22.01
CA GLY A 162 9.73 0.69 20.83
C GLY A 162 9.67 1.61 19.62
N VAL A 163 9.34 2.88 19.82
CA VAL A 163 9.32 3.92 18.78
C VAL A 163 10.64 4.68 18.81
N SER A 164 11.28 4.82 17.67
CA SER A 164 12.55 5.53 17.49
C SER A 164 12.54 6.35 16.20
N LEU A 165 13.63 7.05 15.92
CA LEU A 165 13.80 7.70 14.62
C LEU A 165 13.64 6.68 13.48
N LEU A 166 13.04 7.12 12.38
CA LEU A 166 12.70 6.32 11.20
C LEU A 166 11.66 5.21 11.44
N THR A 167 11.05 5.11 12.62
CA THR A 167 9.89 4.24 12.81
C THR A 167 8.80 4.60 11.80
N PRO A 168 8.30 3.63 10.99
CA PRO A 168 7.27 3.89 10.00
C PRO A 168 5.95 4.31 10.63
N VAL A 169 5.26 5.28 10.01
CA VAL A 169 3.99 5.83 10.46
C VAL A 169 3.00 5.91 9.30
N SER A 170 1.83 5.35 9.49
CA SER A 170 0.73 5.38 8.51
C SER A 170 -0.54 5.88 9.17
N LEU A 171 -1.44 6.45 8.39
CA LEU A 171 -2.83 6.61 8.82
C LEU A 171 -3.39 5.28 9.28
N THR A 172 -4.14 5.28 10.37
CA THR A 172 -4.81 4.05 10.84
C THR A 172 -5.86 3.63 9.83
N LYS A 173 -5.65 2.48 9.18
CA LYS A 173 -6.49 2.00 8.09
C LYS A 173 -7.71 1.27 8.59
N ARG A 174 -8.89 1.72 8.14
CA ARG A 174 -10.19 1.09 8.39
C ARG A 174 -10.97 1.04 7.07
N PRO A 175 -10.74 0.02 6.22
CA PRO A 175 -11.49 -0.12 4.98
C PRO A 175 -12.98 -0.17 5.25
N GLN A 176 -13.75 0.66 4.54
CA GLN A 176 -15.19 0.77 4.68
C GLN A 176 -15.90 0.38 3.39
N ARG A 177 -16.77 -0.62 3.48
CA ARG A 177 -17.70 -0.95 2.41
C ARG A 177 -18.93 -0.08 2.52
N TYR A 178 -19.42 0.44 1.41
CA TYR A 178 -20.63 1.26 1.35
C TYR A 178 -21.25 1.24 -0.05
N GLY A 179 -22.49 1.74 -0.16
CA GLY A 179 -23.20 1.75 -1.43
C GLY A 179 -23.24 0.38 -2.11
N ASP A 180 -23.32 0.38 -3.43
CA ASP A 180 -23.35 -0.84 -4.21
C ASP A 180 -21.92 -1.24 -4.60
N ARG A 181 -21.34 -2.13 -3.79
CA ARG A 181 -20.01 -2.72 -3.99
C ARG A 181 -18.88 -1.68 -4.09
N LEU A 182 -18.91 -0.63 -3.28
CA LEU A 182 -17.83 0.33 -3.14
C LEU A 182 -16.98 0.02 -1.89
N LEU A 183 -15.69 0.25 -1.99
CA LEU A 183 -14.73 0.13 -0.90
C LEU A 183 -13.90 1.41 -0.80
N ALA A 184 -13.97 2.08 0.35
CA ALA A 184 -13.16 3.25 0.66
C ALA A 184 -12.04 2.88 1.64
N ALA A 185 -10.82 3.33 1.34
CA ALA A 185 -9.66 3.23 2.22
C ALA A 185 -8.52 4.10 1.67
N PRO A 186 -7.54 4.50 2.49
CA PRO A 186 -6.30 5.06 1.97
C PRO A 186 -5.63 4.10 0.99
N ASN A 187 -5.22 4.61 -0.19
CA ASN A 187 -4.56 3.84 -1.26
C ASN A 187 -5.39 2.65 -1.81
N ALA A 188 -6.72 2.76 -1.82
CA ALA A 188 -7.61 1.69 -2.24
C ALA A 188 -7.34 1.22 -3.68
N GLY A 189 -7.02 2.12 -4.62
CA GLY A 189 -6.73 1.79 -6.01
C GLY A 189 -5.51 0.87 -6.16
N ARG A 190 -4.40 1.17 -5.48
CA ARG A 190 -3.20 0.32 -5.49
C ARG A 190 -3.46 -1.05 -4.87
N ARG A 191 -4.15 -1.08 -3.74
CA ARG A 191 -4.49 -2.33 -3.04
C ARG A 191 -5.41 -3.21 -3.87
N ALA A 192 -6.41 -2.62 -4.52
CA ALA A 192 -7.34 -3.30 -5.41
C ALA A 192 -6.63 -3.89 -6.65
N ALA A 193 -5.69 -3.14 -7.25
CA ALA A 193 -4.90 -3.60 -8.38
C ALA A 193 -4.08 -4.86 -8.02
N CYS A 194 -3.40 -4.84 -6.87
CA CYS A 194 -2.62 -5.99 -6.41
C CYS A 194 -3.53 -7.16 -5.97
N ALA A 195 -4.68 -6.90 -5.36
CA ALA A 195 -5.65 -7.94 -5.02
C ALA A 195 -6.22 -8.63 -6.27
N ALA A 196 -6.51 -7.86 -7.34
CA ALA A 196 -6.93 -8.40 -8.62
C ALA A 196 -5.84 -9.29 -9.24
N LEU A 197 -4.58 -8.85 -9.19
CA LEU A 197 -3.45 -9.61 -9.73
C LEU A 197 -3.21 -10.91 -8.96
N VAL A 198 -3.29 -10.89 -7.62
CA VAL A 198 -3.24 -12.11 -6.78
C VAL A 198 -4.35 -13.07 -7.16
N THR A 199 -5.60 -12.56 -7.23
CA THR A 199 -6.77 -13.37 -7.57
C THR A 199 -6.64 -14.01 -8.96
N ALA A 200 -6.16 -13.26 -9.95
CA ALA A 200 -5.93 -13.78 -11.30
C ALA A 200 -4.84 -14.86 -11.29
N ALA A 201 -3.75 -14.68 -10.56
CA ALA A 201 -2.67 -15.66 -10.43
C ALA A 201 -3.11 -16.94 -9.73
N LEU A 202 -3.96 -16.84 -8.69
CA LEU A 202 -4.53 -17.99 -7.97
C LEU A 202 -5.46 -18.86 -8.84
N LYS A 203 -6.09 -18.28 -9.86
CA LYS A 203 -6.87 -19.04 -10.85
C LYS A 203 -6.00 -19.94 -11.72
N ARG A 204 -4.68 -19.83 -11.64
CA ARG A 204 -3.70 -20.60 -12.40
C ARG A 204 -4.08 -20.76 -13.89
N PRO A 205 -4.23 -19.63 -14.62
CA PRO A 205 -4.61 -19.70 -16.02
C PRO A 205 -3.59 -20.53 -16.80
N GLN A 206 -4.07 -21.24 -17.81
CA GLN A 206 -3.16 -21.92 -18.76
C GLN A 206 -2.47 -20.84 -19.59
N VAL A 207 -1.17 -20.67 -19.38
CA VAL A 207 -0.37 -19.65 -20.07
C VAL A 207 0.38 -20.29 -21.25
N ARG A 208 0.44 -19.57 -22.36
CA ARG A 208 1.32 -19.90 -23.48
C ARG A 208 2.66 -19.19 -23.29
N GLY A 209 3.76 -19.95 -23.25
CA GLY A 209 5.07 -19.42 -22.88
C GLY A 209 5.24 -19.24 -21.38
N THR A 210 5.85 -18.14 -20.99
CA THR A 210 6.15 -17.80 -19.57
C THR A 210 5.53 -16.47 -19.20
N VAL A 211 4.80 -16.42 -18.08
CA VAL A 211 4.30 -15.17 -17.49
C VAL A 211 4.92 -15.01 -16.08
N VAL A 212 5.63 -13.91 -15.88
CA VAL A 212 6.09 -13.47 -14.57
C VAL A 212 5.04 -12.54 -14.00
N VAL A 213 4.46 -12.91 -12.88
CA VAL A 213 3.59 -12.09 -12.05
C VAL A 213 4.46 -11.45 -10.98
N ALA A 214 4.53 -10.12 -10.92
CA ALA A 214 5.40 -9.40 -9.99
C ALA A 214 4.63 -8.42 -9.12
N PHE A 215 4.93 -8.43 -7.83
CA PHE A 215 4.47 -7.47 -6.83
C PHE A 215 5.69 -6.67 -6.43
N THR A 216 5.77 -5.44 -6.94
CA THR A 216 7.00 -4.65 -6.85
C THR A 216 6.98 -3.72 -5.65
N VAL A 217 8.11 -3.59 -4.97
CA VAL A 217 8.36 -2.65 -3.88
C VAL A 217 8.98 -1.35 -4.39
N GLN A 218 8.98 -0.32 -3.55
CA GLN A 218 9.66 0.96 -3.82
C GLN A 218 9.29 1.56 -5.18
N SER A 219 8.03 1.40 -5.60
CA SER A 219 7.54 1.93 -6.88
C SER A 219 7.39 3.46 -6.85
N LEU A 220 7.29 4.04 -5.65
CA LEU A 220 7.19 5.48 -5.38
C LEU A 220 8.53 6.11 -4.98
N TYR A 221 9.62 5.36 -5.10
CA TYR A 221 10.97 5.79 -4.79
C TYR A 221 11.92 5.47 -5.95
N ALA A 222 12.89 6.37 -6.21
CA ALA A 222 13.97 6.16 -7.17
C ALA A 222 13.53 5.54 -8.52
N ASP A 223 12.56 6.14 -9.20
CA ASP A 223 12.10 5.74 -10.54
C ASP A 223 11.68 4.26 -10.63
N THR A 224 10.83 3.80 -9.74
CA THR A 224 10.32 2.42 -9.77
C THR A 224 11.40 1.35 -9.56
N ALA A 225 12.23 1.53 -8.53
CA ALA A 225 13.38 0.66 -8.25
C ALA A 225 13.04 -0.84 -8.26
N GLY A 226 11.90 -1.23 -7.66
CA GLY A 226 11.44 -2.61 -7.66
C GLY A 226 11.22 -3.19 -9.04
N LEU A 227 10.51 -2.46 -9.91
CA LEU A 227 10.26 -2.91 -11.28
C LEU A 227 11.57 -3.04 -12.09
N LYS A 228 12.46 -2.06 -11.98
CA LYS A 228 13.79 -2.12 -12.64
C LYS A 228 14.57 -3.35 -12.21
N THR A 229 14.52 -3.71 -10.93
CA THR A 229 15.16 -4.92 -10.41
C THR A 229 14.55 -6.20 -10.99
N VAL A 230 13.22 -6.31 -11.06
CA VAL A 230 12.56 -7.46 -11.70
C VAL A 230 12.97 -7.59 -13.15
N VAL A 231 13.01 -6.48 -13.91
CA VAL A 231 13.41 -6.49 -15.33
C VAL A 231 14.88 -6.89 -15.47
N ALA A 232 15.77 -6.39 -14.62
CA ALA A 232 17.20 -6.73 -14.66
C ALA A 232 17.47 -8.20 -14.33
N LEU A 233 16.75 -8.76 -13.33
CA LEU A 233 16.99 -10.13 -12.86
C LEU A 233 16.29 -11.19 -13.72
N GLN A 234 15.15 -10.87 -14.30
CA GLN A 234 14.29 -11.85 -14.98
C GLN A 234 13.99 -11.53 -16.43
N GLY A 235 14.36 -10.35 -16.96
CA GLY A 235 14.19 -9.99 -18.37
C GLY A 235 15.09 -10.80 -19.32
N PRO A 236 15.01 -10.55 -20.63
CA PRO A 236 14.08 -9.61 -21.25
C PRO A 236 12.64 -10.12 -21.30
N PHE A 237 11.68 -9.20 -21.42
CA PHE A 237 10.27 -9.49 -21.58
C PHE A 237 9.77 -9.01 -22.94
N SER A 238 8.99 -9.85 -23.64
CA SER A 238 8.37 -9.51 -24.93
C SER A 238 7.19 -8.54 -24.77
N ALA A 239 6.53 -8.56 -23.60
CA ALA A 239 5.47 -7.62 -23.25
C ALA A 239 5.47 -7.39 -21.73
N THR A 240 5.13 -6.16 -21.34
CA THR A 240 5.02 -5.75 -19.93
C THR A 240 3.69 -5.03 -19.69
N ARG A 241 2.98 -5.43 -18.65
CA ARG A 241 1.71 -4.84 -18.26
C ARG A 241 1.71 -4.39 -16.80
N GLY A 242 1.57 -3.09 -16.55
CA GLY A 242 1.24 -2.55 -15.23
C GLY A 242 -0.25 -2.69 -14.94
N VAL A 243 -0.60 -3.02 -13.69
CA VAL A 243 -1.98 -3.20 -13.25
C VAL A 243 -2.41 -2.00 -12.42
N THR A 244 -3.53 -1.38 -12.81
CA THR A 244 -4.13 -0.23 -12.12
C THR A 244 -5.65 -0.42 -12.03
N VAL A 245 -6.25 0.19 -11.01
CA VAL A 245 -7.71 0.30 -10.85
C VAL A 245 -8.06 1.78 -10.75
N GLN A 246 -9.09 2.20 -11.49
CA GLN A 246 -9.61 3.55 -11.37
C GLN A 246 -10.22 3.77 -9.99
N SER A 247 -9.93 4.90 -9.37
CA SER A 247 -10.48 5.25 -8.07
C SER A 247 -11.11 6.64 -8.09
N LYS A 248 -12.08 6.84 -7.20
CA LYS A 248 -12.57 8.18 -6.83
C LYS A 248 -11.73 8.69 -5.67
N TYR A 249 -11.57 10.00 -5.60
CA TYR A 249 -10.84 10.68 -4.51
C TYR A 249 -9.40 10.13 -4.32
N PRO A 250 -8.60 10.01 -5.39
CA PRO A 250 -7.24 9.45 -5.29
C PRO A 250 -6.40 10.27 -4.32
N GLU A 251 -5.43 9.60 -3.68
CA GLU A 251 -4.49 10.20 -2.70
C GLU A 251 -5.18 10.81 -1.46
N THR A 252 -6.36 10.33 -1.10
CA THR A 252 -7.08 10.72 0.13
C THR A 252 -7.34 9.53 1.05
N THR A 253 -7.76 9.82 2.29
CA THR A 253 -8.15 8.80 3.27
C THR A 253 -9.38 8.00 2.88
N VAL A 254 -10.16 8.50 1.93
CA VAL A 254 -11.42 7.92 1.45
C VAL A 254 -11.35 7.55 -0.04
N GLU A 255 -10.14 7.32 -0.55
CA GLU A 255 -9.98 6.80 -1.91
C GLU A 255 -10.88 5.57 -2.09
N THR A 256 -11.72 5.61 -3.12
CA THR A 256 -12.81 4.65 -3.29
C THR A 256 -12.68 3.90 -4.61
N VAL A 257 -12.78 2.59 -4.55
CA VAL A 257 -12.80 1.69 -5.71
C VAL A 257 -14.14 0.98 -5.84
N SER A 258 -14.51 0.63 -7.08
CA SER A 258 -15.60 -0.27 -7.38
C SER A 258 -15.11 -1.72 -7.34
N LEU A 259 -15.71 -2.56 -6.52
CA LEU A 259 -15.38 -4.00 -6.47
C LEU A 259 -15.86 -4.73 -7.74
N ARG A 260 -16.79 -4.15 -8.52
CA ARG A 260 -17.14 -4.65 -9.84
C ARG A 260 -16.00 -4.45 -10.85
N ASP A 261 -15.31 -3.31 -10.77
CA ASP A 261 -14.17 -3.04 -11.64
C ASP A 261 -12.99 -3.96 -11.28
N VAL A 262 -12.85 -4.32 -10.01
CA VAL A 262 -11.87 -5.34 -9.57
C VAL A 262 -12.18 -6.69 -10.17
N ASP A 263 -13.44 -7.14 -10.17
CA ASP A 263 -13.85 -8.40 -10.82
C ASP A 263 -13.58 -8.39 -12.33
N ALA A 264 -13.94 -7.30 -13.00
CA ALA A 264 -13.67 -7.12 -14.42
C ALA A 264 -12.17 -7.17 -14.73
N LEU A 265 -11.35 -6.52 -13.90
CA LEU A 265 -9.90 -6.56 -14.02
C LEU A 265 -9.34 -7.97 -13.80
N VAL A 266 -9.84 -8.74 -12.83
CA VAL A 266 -9.45 -10.14 -12.64
C VAL A 266 -9.70 -10.97 -13.89
N ALA A 267 -10.88 -10.84 -14.51
CA ALA A 267 -11.22 -11.56 -15.74
C ALA A 267 -10.30 -11.17 -16.90
N ASP A 268 -10.02 -9.88 -17.04
CA ASP A 268 -9.14 -9.36 -18.08
C ASP A 268 -7.67 -9.80 -17.88
N LEU A 269 -7.18 -9.84 -16.63
CA LEU A 269 -5.84 -10.33 -16.31
C LEU A 269 -5.70 -11.83 -16.63
N VAL A 270 -6.69 -12.65 -16.28
CA VAL A 270 -6.72 -14.09 -16.61
C VAL A 270 -6.65 -14.29 -18.14
N LYS A 271 -7.45 -13.52 -18.90
CA LYS A 271 -7.43 -13.54 -20.37
C LYS A 271 -6.06 -13.13 -20.92
N TRP A 272 -5.47 -12.03 -20.40
CA TRP A 272 -4.17 -11.55 -20.84
C TRP A 272 -3.05 -12.56 -20.56
N MET A 273 -3.07 -13.20 -19.38
CA MET A 273 -2.10 -14.24 -19.04
C MET A 273 -2.22 -15.46 -19.95
N GLY A 274 -3.43 -15.84 -20.35
CA GLY A 274 -3.71 -16.98 -21.25
C GLY A 274 -3.48 -16.71 -22.74
N ALA A 275 -3.45 -15.43 -23.17
CA ALA A 275 -3.28 -15.07 -24.57
C ALA A 275 -1.85 -15.36 -25.08
N GLU A 276 -1.70 -15.49 -26.41
CA GLU A 276 -0.38 -15.36 -27.05
C GLU A 276 0.07 -13.90 -26.99
N ALA A 277 1.38 -13.65 -26.86
CA ALA A 277 1.88 -12.31 -27.07
C ALA A 277 1.60 -11.91 -28.53
N SER A 278 0.84 -10.84 -28.73
CA SER A 278 0.70 -10.24 -30.06
C SER A 278 2.10 -9.90 -30.59
N GLN A 279 2.36 -10.30 -31.82
CA GLN A 279 3.60 -9.95 -32.54
C GLN A 279 3.67 -8.44 -32.76
#